data_d99d0c119ea50468e9deecc413c007cc
#
_entry.id   d99d0c119ea50468e9deecc413c007cc
#
_cell.length_a   1.000
_cell.length_b   1.000
_cell.length_c   1.000
_cell.angle_alpha   90.00
_cell.angle_beta   90.00
_cell.angle_gamma   90.00
#
_symmetry.space_group_name_H-M   'P 1'
#
loop_
_entity.id
_entity.type
_entity.pdbx_description
1 polymer ?
#
loop_
_entity_poly.entity_id
_entity_poly.type
_entity_poly.pdbx_seq_one_letter_code
_entity_poly.pdbx_strand_id
1 'polypeptide(L)'
;MITNPIQVSIFNAVADALPFGLDKSKVDVVEATAYSPSPIAIHDYAVGIMAAYGGVVEHLGTQRGLPDQTMSLNRRHCGLALNSGQMHFLNGYGTLMDTWPIGPDNGTYRTADDRYATMIGLHPHLRDKLLGFLDCANSAAAIGRSVQKRSSSELEEGAAAAGLALGIVRSPDEWLDHPQGAATAQRPMVELRSRGSGGTRRLREAFRRPLDGVRVVELTHLIAGPTIGKLLSEQGADVIKVQPPMGDWVLPLWLDVSWGKRNIALDIKSKSGMARLAALLADADVLVSSQRPEALARLGLDLDGLSRVNPDLIFTQVSCYIPDSPWAARRGFEQIAQSVTGVMHAHSEDLPAPTVVSVLLNDYLTGYLGAIGTIAALSAREQAGGFWTVVASLTKCAATSLSTLRPADSEPYAPASTQDLIDFAIDQASPSGVFTRLAPTVAFSHTPSYVRRATNWPGTSPDTVDWEADDAESDVPHVPSVLARNGAIRNLVPCYGIEDRGDGGGGLSLASPLLMKLVQESRQF
;
A
#
# COMPACT_ATOMS: atom_id res chain seq x y z
N MET A 1 1.32 -12.29 23.89
CA MET A 1 0.08 -11.47 23.88
C MET A 1 0.46 -10.03 23.57
N ILE A 2 -0.32 -9.34 22.74
CA ILE A 2 -0.11 -7.90 22.48
C ILE A 2 -0.36 -7.09 23.75
N THR A 3 0.65 -6.37 24.24
CA THR A 3 0.62 -5.64 25.52
C THR A 3 1.12 -4.20 25.43
N ASN A 4 1.88 -3.85 24.39
CA ASN A 4 2.34 -2.49 24.16
C ASN A 4 1.13 -1.54 24.00
N PRO A 5 1.02 -0.44 24.78
CA PRO A 5 -0.16 0.43 24.77
C PRO A 5 -0.48 1.03 23.39
N ILE A 6 0.53 1.39 22.60
CA ILE A 6 0.34 1.93 21.23
C ILE A 6 -0.24 0.84 20.33
N GLN A 7 0.38 -0.35 20.31
CA GLN A 7 -0.09 -1.48 19.51
C GLN A 7 -1.54 -1.85 19.84
N VAL A 8 -1.88 -1.90 21.15
CA VAL A 8 -3.24 -2.19 21.64
C VAL A 8 -4.22 -1.10 21.23
N SER A 9 -3.83 0.17 21.35
CA SER A 9 -4.70 1.31 20.96
C SER A 9 -5.05 1.24 19.47
N ILE A 10 -4.07 0.99 18.61
CA ILE A 10 -4.27 0.91 17.16
C ILE A 10 -5.07 -0.35 16.77
N PHE A 11 -4.77 -1.49 17.39
CA PHE A 11 -5.57 -2.70 17.21
C PHE A 11 -7.06 -2.46 17.52
N ASN A 12 -7.33 -1.83 18.68
CA ASN A 12 -8.70 -1.52 19.08
C ASN A 12 -9.36 -0.52 18.11
N ALA A 13 -8.65 0.54 17.68
CA ALA A 13 -9.19 1.52 16.72
C ALA A 13 -9.58 0.89 15.38
N VAL A 14 -8.89 -0.18 14.95
CA VAL A 14 -9.27 -0.96 13.78
C VAL A 14 -10.45 -1.89 14.12
N ALA A 15 -10.39 -2.61 15.22
CA ALA A 15 -11.43 -3.56 15.65
C ALA A 15 -12.79 -2.87 15.85
N ASP A 16 -12.79 -1.66 16.41
CA ASP A 16 -14.01 -0.85 16.64
C ASP A 16 -14.70 -0.42 15.32
N ALA A 17 -14.00 -0.48 14.20
CA ALA A 17 -14.56 -0.21 12.87
C ALA A 17 -15.27 -1.43 12.24
N LEU A 18 -15.21 -2.59 12.87
CA LEU A 18 -15.68 -3.87 12.32
C LEU A 18 -17.04 -4.26 12.90
N PRO A 19 -17.86 -5.04 12.16
CA PRO A 19 -19.18 -5.47 12.64
C PRO A 19 -19.13 -6.62 13.67
N PHE A 20 -17.93 -7.05 14.08
CA PHE A 20 -17.68 -8.12 15.07
C PHE A 20 -16.41 -7.80 15.86
N GLY A 21 -16.29 -8.41 17.04
CA GLY A 21 -15.11 -8.25 17.88
C GLY A 21 -13.92 -9.08 17.41
N LEU A 22 -12.71 -8.59 17.70
CA LEU A 22 -11.46 -9.34 17.51
C LEU A 22 -10.88 -9.73 18.87
N ASP A 23 -10.35 -10.95 18.97
CA ASP A 23 -9.73 -11.46 20.20
C ASP A 23 -8.20 -11.19 20.19
N LYS A 24 -7.79 -10.10 20.84
CA LYS A 24 -6.37 -9.75 20.98
C LYS A 24 -5.55 -10.75 21.80
N SER A 25 -6.19 -11.65 22.59
CA SER A 25 -5.48 -12.66 23.37
C SER A 25 -4.83 -13.73 22.49
N LYS A 26 -5.31 -13.88 21.26
CA LYS A 26 -4.76 -14.78 20.23
C LYS A 26 -3.53 -14.22 19.52
N VAL A 27 -3.15 -12.96 19.79
CA VAL A 27 -2.02 -12.28 19.13
C VAL A 27 -0.79 -12.30 20.04
N ASP A 28 0.28 -12.91 19.57
CA ASP A 28 1.59 -12.83 20.21
C ASP A 28 2.52 -11.89 19.44
N VAL A 29 3.22 -11.00 20.14
CA VAL A 29 4.15 -10.05 19.53
C VAL A 29 5.53 -10.24 20.11
N VAL A 30 6.49 -10.54 19.27
CA VAL A 30 7.91 -10.54 19.61
C VAL A 30 8.42 -9.11 19.47
N GLU A 31 8.71 -8.48 20.60
CA GLU A 31 9.30 -7.13 20.64
C GLU A 31 10.74 -7.15 20.12
N ALA A 32 11.09 -6.15 19.34
CA ALA A 32 12.39 -6.02 18.70
C ALA A 32 12.71 -4.56 18.41
N THR A 33 14.00 -4.23 18.28
CA THR A 33 14.50 -2.89 17.99
C THR A 33 13.98 -2.38 16.65
N ALA A 34 13.56 -1.12 16.61
CA ALA A 34 13.19 -0.42 15.38
C ALA A 34 14.35 -0.40 14.38
N TYR A 35 14.06 -0.34 13.09
CA TYR A 35 15.12 -0.23 12.09
C TYR A 35 15.32 1.21 11.56
N SER A 36 14.39 2.09 11.85
CA SER A 36 14.41 3.49 11.39
C SER A 36 13.98 4.43 12.52
N PRO A 37 14.66 5.55 12.70
CA PRO A 37 14.26 6.57 13.66
C PRO A 37 13.02 7.30 13.16
N SER A 38 12.11 7.63 14.08
CA SER A 38 10.96 8.49 13.79
C SER A 38 10.31 8.94 15.10
N PRO A 39 9.83 10.19 15.21
CA PRO A 39 8.95 10.59 16.31
C PRO A 39 7.57 9.92 16.25
N ILE A 40 7.19 9.34 15.11
CA ILE A 40 6.00 8.48 14.98
C ILE A 40 6.42 7.05 15.32
N ALA A 41 5.68 6.37 16.19
CA ALA A 41 5.95 4.97 16.56
C ALA A 41 5.56 4.00 15.43
N ILE A 42 6.23 4.13 14.27
CA ILE A 42 5.91 3.45 13.00
C ILE A 42 5.76 1.94 13.19
N HIS A 43 6.68 1.31 13.90
CA HIS A 43 6.70 -0.14 14.11
C HIS A 43 5.50 -0.61 14.94
N ASP A 44 5.17 0.13 16.00
CA ASP A 44 4.02 -0.17 16.86
C ASP A 44 2.70 0.09 16.14
N TYR A 45 2.64 1.14 15.34
CA TYR A 45 1.51 1.44 14.47
C TYR A 45 1.26 0.30 13.47
N ALA A 46 2.33 -0.18 12.83
CA ALA A 46 2.26 -1.31 11.90
C ALA A 46 1.80 -2.60 12.61
N VAL A 47 2.37 -2.92 13.77
CA VAL A 47 1.97 -4.10 14.57
C VAL A 47 0.49 -4.06 14.90
N GLY A 48 -0.05 -2.92 15.36
CA GLY A 48 -1.47 -2.79 15.70
C GLY A 48 -2.40 -3.10 14.52
N ILE A 49 -2.10 -2.57 13.34
CA ILE A 49 -2.89 -2.82 12.11
C ILE A 49 -2.71 -4.27 11.62
N MET A 50 -1.48 -4.78 11.58
CA MET A 50 -1.19 -6.13 11.10
C MET A 50 -1.73 -7.21 12.05
N ALA A 51 -1.76 -6.94 13.36
CA ALA A 51 -2.42 -7.80 14.34
C ALA A 51 -3.94 -7.85 14.12
N ALA A 52 -4.57 -6.71 13.84
CA ALA A 52 -6.00 -6.68 13.49
C ALA A 52 -6.28 -7.41 12.17
N TYR A 53 -5.37 -7.32 11.18
CA TYR A 53 -5.44 -8.14 9.97
C TYR A 53 -5.43 -9.63 10.30
N GLY A 54 -4.51 -10.09 11.15
CA GLY A 54 -4.49 -11.46 11.62
C GLY A 54 -5.80 -11.87 12.27
N GLY A 55 -6.37 -11.00 13.10
CA GLY A 55 -7.65 -11.25 13.79
C GLY A 55 -8.83 -11.42 12.83
N VAL A 56 -8.94 -10.62 11.76
CA VAL A 56 -10.05 -10.79 10.79
C VAL A 56 -9.87 -12.04 9.93
N VAL A 57 -8.63 -12.40 9.61
CA VAL A 57 -8.31 -13.65 8.89
C VAL A 57 -8.71 -14.86 9.74
N GLU A 58 -8.36 -14.86 11.01
CA GLU A 58 -8.71 -15.90 11.97
C GLU A 58 -10.24 -16.00 12.13
N HIS A 59 -10.92 -14.87 12.34
CA HIS A 59 -12.38 -14.81 12.48
C HIS A 59 -13.10 -15.44 11.27
N LEU A 60 -12.72 -15.04 10.04
CA LEU A 60 -13.32 -15.61 8.82
C LEU A 60 -12.98 -17.10 8.68
N GLY A 61 -11.76 -17.51 9.00
CA GLY A 61 -11.34 -18.92 8.98
C GLY A 61 -12.22 -19.78 9.88
N THR A 62 -12.40 -19.38 11.13
CA THR A 62 -13.26 -20.06 12.11
C THR A 62 -14.72 -20.08 11.63
N GLN A 63 -15.25 -18.97 11.13
CA GLN A 63 -16.59 -18.91 10.55
C GLN A 63 -16.78 -19.89 9.38
N ARG A 64 -15.71 -20.20 8.64
CA ARG A 64 -15.69 -21.14 7.50
C ARG A 64 -15.26 -22.56 7.88
N GLY A 65 -15.24 -22.91 9.17
CA GLY A 65 -14.98 -24.25 9.67
C GLY A 65 -13.51 -24.63 9.85
N LEU A 66 -12.56 -23.69 9.69
CA LEU A 66 -11.16 -23.95 10.01
C LEU A 66 -10.91 -23.96 11.52
N PRO A 67 -9.86 -24.63 11.99
CA PRO A 67 -9.51 -24.67 13.41
C PRO A 67 -9.25 -23.27 13.98
N ASP A 68 -9.62 -23.06 15.22
CA ASP A 68 -9.22 -21.91 16.01
C ASP A 68 -7.68 -21.80 16.08
N GLN A 69 -7.13 -20.58 15.94
CA GLN A 69 -5.69 -20.41 15.81
C GLN A 69 -5.17 -19.14 16.47
N THR A 70 -3.87 -19.16 16.77
CA THR A 70 -3.13 -18.03 17.27
C THR A 70 -2.27 -17.39 16.16
N MET A 71 -1.89 -16.14 16.38
CA MET A 71 -1.08 -15.37 15.46
C MET A 71 0.17 -14.86 16.15
N SER A 72 1.30 -14.89 15.45
CA SER A 72 2.57 -14.33 15.93
C SER A 72 3.09 -13.29 14.94
N LEU A 73 3.56 -12.16 15.47
CA LEU A 73 4.20 -11.07 14.72
C LEU A 73 5.54 -10.73 15.36
N ASN A 74 6.49 -10.28 14.55
CA ASN A 74 7.73 -9.67 15.02
C ASN A 74 7.70 -8.18 14.70
N ARG A 75 7.89 -7.33 15.72
CA ARG A 75 7.81 -5.87 15.61
C ARG A 75 8.76 -5.31 14.55
N ARG A 76 9.99 -5.82 14.47
CA ARG A 76 10.97 -5.39 13.46
C ARG A 76 10.55 -5.80 12.05
N HIS A 77 10.08 -7.03 11.88
CA HIS A 77 9.57 -7.52 10.61
C HIS A 77 8.37 -6.69 10.10
N CYS A 78 7.43 -6.33 11.00
CA CYS A 78 6.31 -5.46 10.65
C CYS A 78 6.78 -4.08 10.14
N GLY A 79 7.81 -3.49 10.75
CA GLY A 79 8.41 -2.25 10.27
C GLY A 79 9.09 -2.42 8.91
N LEU A 80 9.91 -3.44 8.73
CA LEU A 80 10.60 -3.74 7.46
C LEU A 80 9.63 -3.96 6.30
N ALA A 81 8.45 -4.56 6.57
CA ALA A 81 7.42 -4.79 5.57
C ALA A 81 6.85 -3.49 4.96
N LEU A 82 7.01 -2.34 5.62
CA LEU A 82 6.65 -1.03 5.08
C LEU A 82 7.64 -0.51 4.01
N ASN A 83 8.69 -1.29 3.76
CA ASN A 83 9.68 -1.09 2.70
C ASN A 83 9.96 -2.40 1.96
N SER A 84 8.98 -3.31 1.87
CA SER A 84 9.18 -4.65 1.29
C SER A 84 9.76 -4.61 -0.13
N GLY A 85 9.42 -3.57 -0.91
CA GLY A 85 10.02 -3.36 -2.24
C GLY A 85 11.55 -3.18 -2.23
N GLN A 86 12.12 -2.66 -1.14
CA GLN A 86 13.59 -2.57 -0.97
C GLN A 86 14.20 -3.89 -0.46
N MET A 87 13.39 -4.74 0.14
CA MET A 87 13.79 -6.06 0.62
C MET A 87 13.47 -7.16 -0.41
N HIS A 88 13.46 -6.79 -1.69
CA HIS A 88 13.11 -7.67 -2.82
C HIS A 88 14.29 -7.82 -3.76
N PHE A 89 14.74 -9.05 -3.98
CA PHE A 89 15.95 -9.37 -4.75
C PHE A 89 15.64 -10.44 -5.79
N LEU A 90 16.24 -10.32 -6.96
CA LEU A 90 16.24 -11.35 -8.01
C LEU A 90 17.66 -11.90 -8.16
N ASN A 91 17.83 -13.20 -7.94
CA ASN A 91 19.14 -13.89 -7.97
C ASN A 91 20.19 -13.18 -7.07
N GLY A 92 19.74 -12.64 -5.93
CA GLY A 92 20.56 -11.93 -4.97
C GLY A 92 20.79 -10.43 -5.25
N TYR A 93 20.27 -9.88 -6.35
CA TYR A 93 20.41 -8.46 -6.70
C TYR A 93 19.11 -7.71 -6.38
N GLY A 94 19.24 -6.56 -5.70
CA GLY A 94 18.09 -5.70 -5.36
C GLY A 94 17.34 -5.24 -6.60
N THR A 95 16.02 -5.35 -6.58
CA THR A 95 15.19 -5.04 -7.75
C THR A 95 14.83 -3.55 -7.85
N LEU A 96 14.91 -2.80 -6.74
CA LEU A 96 14.45 -1.41 -6.71
C LEU A 96 15.48 -0.40 -7.23
N MET A 97 16.76 -0.67 -7.09
CA MET A 97 17.73 0.41 -6.89
C MET A 97 18.20 1.13 -8.14
N ASP A 98 18.32 0.45 -9.27
CA ASP A 98 19.03 1.05 -10.40
C ASP A 98 18.12 1.36 -11.60
N THR A 99 16.84 1.03 -11.50
CA THR A 99 15.93 1.04 -12.66
C THR A 99 14.94 2.20 -12.66
N TRP A 100 14.84 2.97 -11.57
CA TRP A 100 13.88 4.07 -11.47
C TRP A 100 14.51 5.36 -10.97
N PRO A 101 14.92 6.26 -11.87
CA PRO A 101 15.35 7.60 -11.47
C PRO A 101 14.14 8.41 -11.01
N ILE A 102 13.99 8.61 -9.70
CA ILE A 102 13.07 9.63 -9.19
C ILE A 102 13.67 11.00 -9.51
N GLY A 103 13.02 11.70 -10.42
CA GLY A 103 13.42 13.02 -10.84
C GLY A 103 13.02 14.12 -9.85
N PRO A 104 13.50 15.35 -10.09
CA PRO A 104 13.17 16.51 -9.26
C PRO A 104 11.67 16.90 -9.29
N ASP A 105 10.92 16.37 -10.26
CA ASP A 105 9.46 16.43 -10.35
C ASP A 105 8.74 15.62 -9.25
N ASN A 106 9.51 14.92 -8.41
CA ASN A 106 9.04 14.21 -7.21
C ASN A 106 9.79 14.78 -6.00
N GLY A 107 9.34 15.90 -5.47
CA GLY A 107 10.06 16.61 -4.41
C GLY A 107 9.20 17.59 -3.63
N THR A 108 9.82 18.18 -2.61
CA THR A 108 9.24 19.20 -1.75
C THR A 108 10.02 20.50 -1.94
N TYR A 109 9.31 21.60 -2.22
CA TYR A 109 9.89 22.89 -2.58
C TYR A 109 9.25 24.03 -1.79
N ARG A 110 10.06 25.05 -1.44
CA ARG A 110 9.60 26.24 -0.71
C ARG A 110 8.80 27.17 -1.61
N THR A 111 7.66 27.64 -1.11
CA THR A 111 6.73 28.54 -1.80
C THR A 111 7.05 30.02 -1.53
N ALA A 112 6.37 30.95 -2.22
CA ALA A 112 6.55 32.40 -2.03
C ALA A 112 6.18 32.89 -0.62
N ASP A 113 5.25 32.20 0.03
CA ASP A 113 4.75 32.49 1.39
C ASP A 113 5.42 31.63 2.46
N ASP A 114 6.65 31.19 2.20
CA ASP A 114 7.52 30.44 3.12
C ASP A 114 6.97 29.09 3.61
N ARG A 115 6.02 28.53 2.88
CA ARG A 115 5.55 27.16 3.11
C ARG A 115 6.29 26.19 2.18
N TYR A 116 5.88 24.92 2.22
CA TYR A 116 6.43 23.89 1.37
C TYR A 116 5.33 23.17 0.61
N ALA A 117 5.56 22.94 -0.68
CA ALA A 117 4.70 22.17 -1.57
C ALA A 117 5.40 20.87 -1.99
N THR A 118 4.79 19.75 -1.70
CA THR A 118 5.21 18.42 -2.18
C THR A 118 4.47 18.09 -3.46
N MET A 119 5.19 17.63 -4.47
CA MET A 119 4.62 17.27 -5.78
C MET A 119 5.12 15.92 -6.25
N ILE A 120 4.28 15.20 -6.99
CA ILE A 120 4.59 13.87 -7.52
C ILE A 120 4.27 13.80 -9.01
N GLY A 121 5.34 13.78 -9.81
CA GLY A 121 5.33 13.58 -11.27
C GLY A 121 5.74 12.16 -11.68
N LEU A 122 5.50 11.15 -10.84
CA LEU A 122 6.00 9.78 -10.98
C LEU A 122 5.79 9.15 -12.36
N HIS A 123 4.67 9.44 -13.01
CA HIS A 123 4.37 8.92 -14.34
C HIS A 123 4.68 9.97 -15.41
N PRO A 124 5.20 9.61 -16.60
CA PRO A 124 5.57 10.55 -17.65
C PRO A 124 4.49 11.59 -17.97
N HIS A 125 3.23 11.15 -18.09
CA HIS A 125 2.11 12.05 -18.37
C HIS A 125 1.79 13.03 -17.21
N LEU A 126 2.07 12.67 -15.96
CA LEU A 126 1.92 13.56 -14.80
C LEU A 126 3.08 14.53 -14.72
N ARG A 127 4.31 14.07 -14.96
CA ARG A 127 5.51 14.88 -15.01
C ARG A 127 5.37 15.98 -16.06
N ASP A 128 5.04 15.60 -17.30
CA ASP A 128 4.96 16.55 -18.42
C ASP A 128 3.87 17.60 -18.15
N LYS A 129 2.76 17.18 -17.56
CA LYS A 129 1.67 18.08 -17.16
C LYS A 129 2.07 18.98 -15.98
N LEU A 130 2.82 18.48 -15.00
CA LEU A 130 3.34 19.25 -13.88
C LEU A 130 4.34 20.32 -14.34
N LEU A 131 5.29 19.95 -15.20
CA LEU A 131 6.27 20.88 -15.75
C LEU A 131 5.61 21.95 -16.62
N GLY A 132 4.57 21.58 -17.38
CA GLY A 132 3.74 22.55 -18.12
C GLY A 132 2.98 23.51 -17.20
N PHE A 133 2.41 23.03 -16.09
CA PHE A 133 1.76 23.86 -15.08
C PHE A 133 2.74 24.83 -14.40
N LEU A 134 3.96 24.36 -14.11
CA LEU A 134 5.00 25.17 -13.48
C LEU A 134 5.73 26.07 -14.49
N ASP A 135 5.57 25.86 -15.80
CA ASP A 135 6.28 26.53 -16.88
C ASP A 135 7.81 26.52 -16.67
N CYS A 136 8.36 25.32 -16.49
CA CYS A 136 9.80 25.17 -16.20
C CYS A 136 10.38 23.84 -16.72
N ALA A 137 11.71 23.79 -16.83
CA ALA A 137 12.45 22.57 -17.14
C ALA A 137 12.46 21.60 -15.95
N ASN A 138 12.63 20.29 -16.24
CA ASN A 138 12.75 19.26 -15.22
C ASN A 138 14.14 19.29 -14.55
N SER A 139 14.36 20.29 -13.71
CA SER A 139 15.52 20.37 -12.82
C SER A 139 15.12 20.99 -11.48
N ALA A 140 15.76 20.56 -10.38
CA ALA A 140 15.44 21.04 -9.04
C ALA A 140 15.48 22.57 -8.95
N ALA A 141 16.53 23.20 -9.54
CA ALA A 141 16.67 24.64 -9.55
C ALA A 141 15.55 25.35 -10.34
N ALA A 142 15.11 24.81 -11.49
CA ALA A 142 14.04 25.41 -12.28
C ALA A 142 12.68 25.28 -11.60
N ILE A 143 12.38 24.09 -11.05
CA ILE A 143 11.16 23.84 -10.30
C ILE A 143 11.12 24.73 -9.05
N GLY A 144 12.21 24.77 -8.26
CA GLY A 144 12.30 25.59 -7.05
C GLY A 144 12.05 27.08 -7.36
N ARG A 145 12.68 27.64 -8.40
CA ARG A 145 12.42 29.02 -8.81
C ARG A 145 10.98 29.29 -9.27
N SER A 146 10.34 28.30 -9.91
CA SER A 146 8.94 28.45 -10.33
C SER A 146 7.98 28.39 -9.13
N VAL A 147 8.22 27.47 -8.21
CA VAL A 147 7.41 27.32 -6.98
C VAL A 147 7.54 28.55 -6.10
N GLN A 148 8.74 29.11 -5.91
CA GLN A 148 9.00 30.31 -5.11
C GLN A 148 8.32 31.59 -5.63
N LYS A 149 7.78 31.59 -6.84
CA LYS A 149 7.01 32.73 -7.41
C LYS A 149 5.52 32.65 -7.06
N ARG A 150 5.05 31.61 -6.46
CA ARG A 150 3.62 31.32 -6.22
C ARG A 150 3.36 31.04 -4.74
N SER A 151 2.23 31.50 -4.26
CA SER A 151 1.77 31.14 -2.91
C SER A 151 1.38 29.67 -2.82
N SER A 152 1.38 29.14 -1.60
CA SER A 152 0.94 27.76 -1.32
C SER A 152 -0.50 27.51 -1.81
N SER A 153 -1.40 28.48 -1.60
CA SER A 153 -2.80 28.38 -2.03
C SER A 153 -2.94 28.34 -3.56
N GLU A 154 -2.21 29.23 -4.30
CA GLU A 154 -2.22 29.22 -5.76
C GLU A 154 -1.71 27.90 -6.34
N LEU A 155 -0.67 27.33 -5.73
CA LEU A 155 -0.12 26.04 -6.15
C LEU A 155 -1.10 24.90 -5.90
N GLU A 156 -1.68 24.83 -4.72
CA GLU A 156 -2.56 23.72 -4.33
C GLU A 156 -3.86 23.72 -5.16
N GLU A 157 -4.53 24.87 -5.28
CA GLU A 157 -5.77 24.96 -6.05
C GLU A 157 -5.53 24.86 -7.56
N GLY A 158 -4.47 25.50 -8.06
CA GLY A 158 -4.09 25.39 -9.47
C GLY A 158 -3.71 23.97 -9.86
N ALA A 159 -2.95 23.27 -9.03
CA ALA A 159 -2.61 21.87 -9.25
C ALA A 159 -3.84 20.95 -9.19
N ALA A 160 -4.75 21.19 -8.25
CA ALA A 160 -6.01 20.45 -8.16
C ALA A 160 -6.86 20.63 -9.42
N ALA A 161 -7.05 21.88 -9.87
CA ALA A 161 -7.78 22.19 -11.11
C ALA A 161 -7.13 21.57 -12.34
N ALA A 162 -5.79 21.51 -12.38
CA ALA A 162 -5.04 20.83 -13.41
C ALA A 162 -5.03 19.30 -13.26
N GLY A 163 -5.60 18.71 -12.20
CA GLY A 163 -5.59 17.27 -11.94
C GLY A 163 -4.18 16.71 -11.70
N LEU A 164 -3.34 17.47 -11.01
CA LEU A 164 -1.99 17.11 -10.58
C LEU A 164 -1.99 16.60 -9.13
N ALA A 165 -0.95 15.91 -8.74
CA ALA A 165 -0.70 15.50 -7.38
C ALA A 165 0.27 16.49 -6.72
N LEU A 166 -0.28 17.42 -5.95
CA LEU A 166 0.45 18.40 -5.18
C LEU A 166 -0.29 18.63 -3.86
N GLY A 167 0.44 18.69 -2.76
CA GLY A 167 -0.08 18.98 -1.43
C GLY A 167 0.86 19.92 -0.68
N ILE A 168 0.26 20.83 0.10
CA ILE A 168 1.02 21.75 0.96
C ILE A 168 1.33 21.04 2.27
N VAL A 169 2.58 21.18 2.74
CA VAL A 169 2.97 20.66 4.05
C VAL A 169 2.24 21.47 5.13
N ARG A 170 1.46 20.76 5.95
CA ARG A 170 0.66 21.29 7.06
C ARG A 170 1.15 20.77 8.39
N SER A 171 0.89 21.50 9.46
CA SER A 171 0.94 20.92 10.80
C SER A 171 -0.28 20.01 11.04
N PRO A 172 -0.24 19.14 12.06
CA PRO A 172 -1.41 18.33 12.44
C PRO A 172 -2.65 19.18 12.76
N ASP A 173 -2.46 20.32 13.44
CA ASP A 173 -3.57 21.23 13.79
C ASP A 173 -4.15 21.91 12.55
N GLU A 174 -3.31 22.42 11.65
CA GLU A 174 -3.77 22.97 10.35
C GLU A 174 -4.56 21.94 9.53
N TRP A 175 -4.20 20.67 9.62
CA TRP A 175 -4.98 19.63 8.96
C TRP A 175 -6.35 19.41 9.61
N LEU A 176 -6.41 19.38 10.93
CA LEU A 176 -7.68 19.20 11.65
C LEU A 176 -8.64 20.38 11.44
N ASP A 177 -8.11 21.59 11.34
CA ASP A 177 -8.88 22.81 11.05
C ASP A 177 -9.32 22.88 9.58
N HIS A 178 -8.66 22.17 8.69
CA HIS A 178 -9.00 22.14 7.27
C HIS A 178 -10.27 21.29 7.03
N PRO A 179 -11.24 21.73 6.18
CA PRO A 179 -12.49 20.98 5.93
C PRO A 179 -12.28 19.51 5.52
N GLN A 180 -11.22 19.23 4.74
CA GLN A 180 -10.85 17.86 4.38
C GLN A 180 -10.35 17.05 5.58
N GLY A 181 -9.54 17.66 6.45
CA GLY A 181 -9.02 17.04 7.65
C GLY A 181 -10.13 16.73 8.65
N ALA A 182 -11.02 17.71 8.89
CA ALA A 182 -12.21 17.54 9.74
C ALA A 182 -13.10 16.39 9.23
N ALA A 183 -13.35 16.32 7.92
CA ALA A 183 -14.10 15.22 7.32
C ALA A 183 -13.39 13.86 7.49
N THR A 184 -12.05 13.82 7.36
CA THR A 184 -11.25 12.61 7.53
C THR A 184 -11.25 12.14 8.99
N ALA A 185 -11.17 13.07 9.96
CA ALA A 185 -11.14 12.75 11.39
C ALA A 185 -12.40 12.00 11.84
N GLN A 186 -13.55 12.33 11.28
CA GLN A 186 -14.85 11.73 11.61
C GLN A 186 -15.05 10.30 11.08
N ARG A 187 -14.16 9.80 10.22
CA ARG A 187 -14.29 8.46 9.62
C ARG A 187 -13.53 7.41 10.44
N PRO A 188 -14.02 6.17 10.45
CA PRO A 188 -13.27 5.06 11.05
C PRO A 188 -11.99 4.76 10.26
N MET A 189 -11.13 3.89 10.80
CA MET A 189 -9.89 3.44 10.15
C MET A 189 -10.15 2.76 8.81
N VAL A 190 -11.21 1.99 8.74
CA VAL A 190 -11.75 1.37 7.52
C VAL A 190 -13.26 1.49 7.55
N GLU A 191 -13.86 1.80 6.41
CA GLU A 191 -15.30 2.02 6.32
C GLU A 191 -15.96 0.88 5.56
N LEU A 192 -16.97 0.24 6.17
CA LEU A 192 -17.78 -0.82 5.58
C LEU A 192 -19.23 -0.38 5.51
N ARG A 193 -19.87 -0.56 4.37
CA ARG A 193 -21.29 -0.24 4.20
C ARG A 193 -21.98 -1.33 3.37
N SER A 194 -23.08 -1.89 3.90
CA SER A 194 -24.03 -2.67 3.10
C SER A 194 -24.87 -1.73 2.24
N ARG A 195 -25.11 -2.12 1.00
CA ARG A 195 -25.94 -1.37 0.04
C ARG A 195 -27.17 -2.14 -0.44
N GLY A 196 -27.68 -3.03 0.37
CA GLY A 196 -28.91 -3.75 0.10
C GLY A 196 -28.83 -5.24 0.32
N SER A 197 -29.98 -5.85 0.47
CA SER A 197 -30.20 -7.29 0.70
C SER A 197 -30.64 -7.93 -0.62
N GLY A 198 -29.76 -8.10 -1.58
CA GLY A 198 -30.19 -8.57 -2.91
C GLY A 198 -29.69 -9.94 -3.30
N GLY A 199 -28.59 -10.39 -2.74
CA GLY A 199 -27.91 -11.59 -3.16
C GLY A 199 -27.92 -12.68 -2.09
N THR A 200 -27.69 -13.89 -2.54
CA THR A 200 -27.65 -15.09 -1.67
C THR A 200 -26.33 -15.84 -1.82
N ARG A 201 -25.32 -15.19 -2.42
CA ARG A 201 -24.01 -15.84 -2.63
C ARG A 201 -23.34 -16.11 -1.31
N ARG A 202 -23.08 -17.38 -1.05
CA ARG A 202 -22.37 -17.85 0.13
C ARG A 202 -20.95 -18.24 -0.24
N LEU A 203 -20.02 -18.03 0.69
CA LEU A 203 -18.71 -18.62 0.60
C LEU A 203 -18.83 -20.13 0.82
N ARG A 204 -18.08 -20.92 0.06
CA ARG A 204 -17.96 -22.35 0.30
C ARG A 204 -17.17 -22.60 1.58
N GLU A 205 -17.25 -23.80 2.14
CA GLU A 205 -16.38 -24.20 3.23
C GLU A 205 -14.92 -23.99 2.82
N ALA A 206 -14.09 -23.54 3.75
CA ALA A 206 -12.67 -23.41 3.52
C ALA A 206 -12.00 -24.77 3.71
N PHE A 207 -11.21 -25.21 2.73
CA PHE A 207 -10.54 -26.52 2.84
C PHE A 207 -9.22 -26.43 3.61
N ARG A 208 -8.42 -25.40 3.34
CA ARG A 208 -7.07 -25.26 3.89
C ARG A 208 -6.79 -23.86 4.42
N ARG A 209 -7.44 -22.85 3.83
CA ARG A 209 -7.14 -21.44 4.10
C ARG A 209 -8.39 -20.60 4.20
N PRO A 210 -8.33 -19.50 4.95
CA PRO A 210 -9.52 -18.66 5.19
C PRO A 210 -10.18 -18.11 3.93
N LEU A 211 -9.44 -17.89 2.84
CA LEU A 211 -9.98 -17.33 1.58
C LEU A 211 -9.96 -18.31 0.39
N ASP A 212 -9.82 -19.62 0.63
CA ASP A 212 -9.96 -20.60 -0.45
C ASP A 212 -11.31 -20.45 -1.17
N GLY A 213 -11.28 -20.46 -2.52
CA GLY A 213 -12.45 -20.28 -3.36
C GLY A 213 -12.98 -18.83 -3.47
N VAL A 214 -12.39 -17.86 -2.77
CA VAL A 214 -12.74 -16.44 -2.94
C VAL A 214 -12.09 -15.90 -4.21
N ARG A 215 -12.89 -15.26 -5.06
CA ARG A 215 -12.52 -14.74 -6.39
C ARG A 215 -12.38 -13.22 -6.34
N VAL A 216 -11.21 -12.70 -6.69
CA VAL A 216 -10.88 -11.28 -6.60
C VAL A 216 -10.45 -10.72 -7.94
N VAL A 217 -11.15 -9.72 -8.44
CA VAL A 217 -10.68 -8.87 -9.55
C VAL A 217 -9.96 -7.66 -8.96
N GLU A 218 -8.78 -7.35 -9.49
CA GLU A 218 -7.96 -6.22 -9.04
C GLU A 218 -7.73 -5.22 -10.17
N LEU A 219 -8.18 -3.96 -9.98
CA LEU A 219 -7.98 -2.80 -10.86
C LEU A 219 -7.16 -1.74 -10.13
N THR A 220 -5.90 -2.05 -9.80
CA THR A 220 -5.08 -1.20 -8.93
C THR A 220 -3.70 -0.89 -9.50
N HIS A 221 -3.08 0.18 -8.98
CA HIS A 221 -1.72 0.61 -9.34
C HIS A 221 -0.87 0.85 -8.09
N LEU A 222 0.44 0.87 -8.27
CA LEU A 222 1.48 1.12 -7.28
C LEU A 222 1.44 0.13 -6.12
N ILE A 223 1.13 0.56 -4.89
CA ILE A 223 1.35 -0.21 -3.66
C ILE A 223 0.05 -0.50 -2.91
N ALA A 224 -0.67 0.53 -2.46
CA ALA A 224 -1.77 0.37 -1.50
C ALA A 224 -2.86 -0.61 -1.98
N GLY A 225 -3.40 -0.39 -3.17
CA GLY A 225 -4.38 -1.31 -3.76
C GLY A 225 -3.82 -2.71 -4.04
N PRO A 226 -2.66 -2.83 -4.72
CA PRO A 226 -2.05 -4.12 -4.96
C PRO A 226 -1.69 -4.90 -3.70
N THR A 227 -1.35 -4.23 -2.59
CA THR A 227 -1.12 -4.89 -1.29
C THR A 227 -2.37 -5.61 -0.80
N ILE A 228 -3.58 -5.06 -1.02
CA ILE A 228 -4.83 -5.77 -0.69
C ILE A 228 -4.89 -7.11 -1.42
N GLY A 229 -4.73 -7.11 -2.74
CA GLY A 229 -4.78 -8.35 -3.52
C GLY A 229 -3.68 -9.35 -3.14
N LYS A 230 -2.46 -8.88 -2.79
CA LYS A 230 -1.38 -9.71 -2.26
C LYS A 230 -1.81 -10.38 -0.95
N LEU A 231 -2.29 -9.62 0.03
CA LEU A 231 -2.72 -10.12 1.32
C LEU A 231 -3.89 -11.13 1.20
N LEU A 232 -4.86 -10.86 0.32
CA LEU A 232 -5.95 -11.79 0.05
C LEU A 232 -5.44 -13.08 -0.60
N SER A 233 -4.50 -12.99 -1.54
CA SER A 233 -3.91 -14.16 -2.19
C SER A 233 -3.08 -15.01 -1.23
N GLU A 234 -2.41 -14.40 -0.26
CA GLU A 234 -1.64 -15.08 0.80
C GLU A 234 -2.54 -15.92 1.71
N GLN A 235 -3.83 -15.64 1.75
CA GLN A 235 -4.84 -16.38 2.51
C GLN A 235 -5.68 -17.34 1.65
N GLY A 236 -5.32 -17.55 0.39
CA GLY A 236 -5.95 -18.53 -0.48
C GLY A 236 -6.84 -17.97 -1.59
N ALA A 237 -7.13 -16.67 -1.61
CA ALA A 237 -7.96 -16.09 -2.68
C ALA A 237 -7.32 -16.22 -4.06
N ASP A 238 -8.16 -16.46 -5.07
CA ASP A 238 -7.77 -16.43 -6.48
C ASP A 238 -7.88 -14.99 -7.00
N VAL A 239 -6.72 -14.35 -7.23
CA VAL A 239 -6.65 -12.95 -7.60
C VAL A 239 -6.25 -12.79 -9.06
N ILE A 240 -7.14 -12.19 -9.87
CA ILE A 240 -6.85 -11.77 -11.24
C ILE A 240 -6.67 -10.25 -11.27
N LYS A 241 -5.41 -9.83 -11.48
CA LYS A 241 -5.06 -8.43 -11.68
C LYS A 241 -5.25 -8.05 -13.14
N VAL A 242 -6.11 -7.08 -13.40
CA VAL A 242 -6.39 -6.53 -14.73
C VAL A 242 -5.65 -5.20 -14.88
N GLN A 243 -4.92 -5.05 -15.97
CA GLN A 243 -4.13 -3.88 -16.29
C GLN A 243 -4.22 -3.51 -17.77
N PRO A 244 -3.90 -2.27 -18.16
CA PRO A 244 -3.86 -1.91 -19.57
C PRO A 244 -2.74 -2.68 -20.30
N PRO A 245 -2.88 -2.96 -21.60
CA PRO A 245 -1.86 -3.64 -22.42
C PRO A 245 -0.54 -2.86 -22.48
N MET A 246 -0.62 -1.54 -22.39
CA MET A 246 0.53 -0.64 -22.28
C MET A 246 0.34 0.23 -21.06
N GLY A 247 1.32 0.28 -20.18
CA GLY A 247 1.25 1.06 -18.93
C GLY A 247 2.61 1.45 -18.40
N ASP A 248 2.62 2.48 -17.56
CA ASP A 248 3.81 2.96 -16.86
C ASP A 248 3.88 2.21 -15.52
N TRP A 249 4.51 1.05 -15.53
CA TRP A 249 4.70 0.28 -14.30
C TRP A 249 5.98 0.70 -13.61
N VAL A 250 5.89 0.94 -12.30
CA VAL A 250 7.08 0.97 -11.43
C VAL A 250 7.46 -0.48 -11.16
N LEU A 251 8.26 -1.04 -12.04
CA LEU A 251 8.50 -2.47 -12.10
C LEU A 251 8.96 -3.08 -10.76
N PRO A 252 9.89 -2.47 -10.00
CA PRO A 252 10.26 -3.02 -8.69
C PRO A 252 9.09 -3.11 -7.70
N LEU A 253 8.24 -2.08 -7.65
CA LEU A 253 7.04 -2.11 -6.80
C LEU A 253 6.01 -3.12 -7.32
N TRP A 254 5.86 -3.20 -8.66
CA TRP A 254 5.03 -4.23 -9.29
C TRP A 254 5.44 -5.64 -8.85
N LEU A 255 6.74 -5.94 -8.90
CA LEU A 255 7.27 -7.26 -8.54
C LEU A 255 7.02 -7.58 -7.06
N ASP A 256 7.14 -6.61 -6.15
CA ASP A 256 6.89 -6.80 -4.73
C ASP A 256 5.41 -7.10 -4.41
N VAL A 257 4.49 -6.41 -5.06
CA VAL A 257 3.05 -6.52 -4.71
C VAL A 257 2.25 -7.46 -5.62
N SER A 258 2.88 -8.13 -6.60
CA SER A 258 2.19 -9.03 -7.54
C SER A 258 2.31 -10.52 -7.20
N TRP A 259 2.82 -10.85 -6.01
CA TRP A 259 2.91 -12.22 -5.52
C TRP A 259 1.52 -12.87 -5.39
N GLY A 260 1.42 -14.12 -5.78
CA GLY A 260 0.21 -14.93 -5.70
C GLY A 260 -0.84 -14.66 -6.77
N LYS A 261 -0.66 -13.62 -7.60
CA LYS A 261 -1.66 -13.15 -8.56
C LYS A 261 -1.42 -13.69 -9.96
N ARG A 262 -2.50 -13.82 -10.72
CA ARG A 262 -2.48 -13.87 -12.19
C ARG A 262 -2.70 -12.46 -12.72
N ASN A 263 -1.95 -12.06 -13.73
CA ASN A 263 -2.08 -10.71 -14.27
C ASN A 263 -2.36 -10.74 -15.77
N ILE A 264 -3.46 -10.12 -16.18
CA ILE A 264 -3.93 -10.08 -17.55
C ILE A 264 -3.91 -8.65 -18.08
N ALA A 265 -3.64 -8.52 -19.37
CA ALA A 265 -3.66 -7.24 -20.07
C ALA A 265 -5.00 -7.09 -20.82
N LEU A 266 -5.86 -6.16 -20.36
CA LEU A 266 -7.12 -5.84 -21.01
C LEU A 266 -7.23 -4.34 -21.29
N ASP A 267 -7.57 -4.00 -22.52
CA ASP A 267 -8.04 -2.65 -22.82
C ASP A 267 -9.54 -2.53 -22.45
N ILE A 268 -9.78 -2.17 -21.18
CA ILE A 268 -11.15 -2.01 -20.66
C ILE A 268 -11.92 -0.82 -21.28
N LYS A 269 -11.30 -0.02 -22.13
CA LYS A 269 -11.97 1.01 -22.93
C LYS A 269 -12.53 0.44 -24.23
N SER A 270 -12.05 -0.71 -24.68
CA SER A 270 -12.61 -1.43 -25.82
C SER A 270 -13.86 -2.22 -25.42
N LYS A 271 -14.76 -2.46 -26.40
CA LYS A 271 -15.98 -3.27 -26.16
C LYS A 271 -15.64 -4.71 -25.71
N SER A 272 -14.64 -5.33 -26.31
CA SER A 272 -14.21 -6.70 -25.98
C SER A 272 -13.58 -6.78 -24.60
N GLY A 273 -12.68 -5.85 -24.25
CA GLY A 273 -12.05 -5.81 -22.94
C GLY A 273 -13.06 -5.52 -21.82
N MET A 274 -14.02 -4.62 -22.07
CA MET A 274 -15.10 -4.36 -21.11
C MET A 274 -16.03 -5.58 -20.94
N ALA A 275 -16.39 -6.26 -22.02
CA ALA A 275 -17.19 -7.49 -21.94
C ALA A 275 -16.47 -8.59 -21.14
N ARG A 276 -15.14 -8.72 -21.34
CA ARG A 276 -14.33 -9.67 -20.57
C ARG A 276 -14.26 -9.29 -19.08
N LEU A 277 -14.04 -8.01 -18.77
CA LEU A 277 -14.06 -7.53 -17.38
C LEU A 277 -15.42 -7.79 -16.72
N ALA A 278 -16.52 -7.48 -17.40
CA ALA A 278 -17.86 -7.73 -16.89
C ALA A 278 -18.12 -9.22 -16.61
N ALA A 279 -17.63 -10.12 -17.48
CA ALA A 279 -17.72 -11.56 -17.26
C ALA A 279 -16.93 -12.01 -16.00
N LEU A 280 -15.73 -11.47 -15.77
CA LEU A 280 -14.98 -11.74 -14.55
C LEU A 280 -15.72 -11.21 -13.31
N LEU A 281 -16.25 -9.99 -13.37
CA LEU A 281 -16.97 -9.37 -12.24
C LEU A 281 -18.27 -10.08 -11.89
N ALA A 282 -18.97 -10.66 -12.87
CA ALA A 282 -20.19 -11.41 -12.61
C ALA A 282 -19.97 -12.61 -11.67
N ASP A 283 -18.78 -13.22 -11.73
CA ASP A 283 -18.40 -14.37 -10.92
C ASP A 283 -17.43 -14.03 -9.77
N ALA A 284 -17.03 -12.78 -9.62
CA ALA A 284 -16.14 -12.35 -8.55
C ALA A 284 -16.88 -12.22 -7.22
N ASP A 285 -16.16 -12.43 -6.12
CA ASP A 285 -16.60 -12.07 -4.77
C ASP A 285 -16.21 -10.63 -4.44
N VAL A 286 -15.06 -10.19 -4.97
CA VAL A 286 -14.45 -8.91 -4.62
C VAL A 286 -13.94 -8.20 -5.88
N LEU A 287 -14.18 -6.90 -5.97
CA LEU A 287 -13.44 -5.97 -6.82
C LEU A 287 -12.61 -5.05 -5.95
N VAL A 288 -11.30 -5.07 -6.10
CA VAL A 288 -10.39 -4.08 -5.49
C VAL A 288 -10.03 -3.03 -6.54
N SER A 289 -10.25 -1.75 -6.24
CA SER A 289 -9.93 -0.66 -7.15
C SER A 289 -9.21 0.50 -6.47
N SER A 290 -8.18 1.03 -7.13
CA SER A 290 -7.57 2.32 -6.82
C SER A 290 -7.90 3.39 -7.87
N GLN A 291 -8.85 3.09 -8.77
CA GLN A 291 -9.32 4.04 -9.77
C GLN A 291 -10.21 5.10 -9.12
N ARG A 292 -10.11 6.34 -9.61
CA ARG A 292 -10.99 7.42 -9.14
C ARG A 292 -12.44 7.12 -9.51
N PRO A 293 -13.42 7.48 -8.64
CA PRO A 293 -14.84 7.22 -8.88
C PRO A 293 -15.32 7.69 -10.26
N GLU A 294 -14.89 8.88 -10.70
CA GLU A 294 -15.29 9.43 -11.99
C GLU A 294 -14.71 8.64 -13.19
N ALA A 295 -13.55 7.99 -13.00
CA ALA A 295 -12.97 7.13 -14.04
C ALA A 295 -13.77 5.84 -14.18
N LEU A 296 -14.18 5.24 -13.07
CA LEU A 296 -15.06 4.06 -13.08
C LEU A 296 -16.45 4.40 -13.62
N ALA A 297 -17.04 5.53 -13.20
CA ALA A 297 -18.35 5.97 -13.68
C ALA A 297 -18.39 6.15 -15.20
N ARG A 298 -17.34 6.74 -15.79
CA ARG A 298 -17.24 6.86 -17.27
C ARG A 298 -17.20 5.51 -17.99
N LEU A 299 -16.84 4.44 -17.30
CA LEU A 299 -16.83 3.07 -17.82
C LEU A 299 -18.14 2.31 -17.49
N GLY A 300 -19.09 2.96 -16.81
CA GLY A 300 -20.31 2.29 -16.32
C GLY A 300 -20.07 1.37 -15.13
N LEU A 301 -18.94 1.52 -14.46
CA LEU A 301 -18.52 0.75 -13.27
C LEU A 301 -18.68 1.58 -11.98
N ASP A 302 -19.63 2.51 -11.95
CA ASP A 302 -20.10 3.13 -10.72
C ASP A 302 -20.81 2.10 -9.81
N LEU A 303 -21.15 2.48 -8.61
CA LEU A 303 -21.72 1.54 -7.63
C LEU A 303 -23.00 0.87 -8.14
N ASP A 304 -23.85 1.61 -8.85
CA ASP A 304 -25.08 1.06 -9.43
C ASP A 304 -24.80 0.15 -10.61
N GLY A 305 -23.81 0.50 -11.45
CA GLY A 305 -23.32 -0.34 -12.54
C GLY A 305 -22.74 -1.66 -12.04
N LEU A 306 -21.88 -1.60 -11.03
CA LEU A 306 -21.29 -2.78 -10.40
C LEU A 306 -22.36 -3.67 -9.75
N SER A 307 -23.32 -3.09 -9.03
CA SER A 307 -24.43 -3.83 -8.41
C SER A 307 -25.35 -4.51 -9.45
N ARG A 308 -25.52 -3.91 -10.64
CA ARG A 308 -26.25 -4.57 -11.75
C ARG A 308 -25.48 -5.75 -12.34
N VAL A 309 -24.14 -5.66 -12.41
CA VAL A 309 -23.30 -6.77 -12.89
C VAL A 309 -23.28 -7.91 -11.87
N ASN A 310 -23.14 -7.56 -10.59
CA ASN A 310 -23.06 -8.54 -9.51
C ASN A 310 -23.63 -7.95 -8.20
N PRO A 311 -24.86 -8.33 -7.82
CA PRO A 311 -25.53 -7.80 -6.62
C PRO A 311 -24.93 -8.30 -5.30
N ASP A 312 -24.01 -9.26 -5.33
CA ASP A 312 -23.29 -9.80 -4.18
C ASP A 312 -21.81 -9.37 -4.11
N LEU A 313 -21.41 -8.44 -4.98
CA LEU A 313 -20.02 -8.02 -5.06
C LEU A 313 -19.62 -7.19 -3.82
N ILE A 314 -18.42 -7.43 -3.34
CA ILE A 314 -17.75 -6.53 -2.40
C ILE A 314 -16.84 -5.61 -3.20
N PHE A 315 -17.15 -4.31 -3.20
CA PHE A 315 -16.32 -3.30 -3.85
C PHE A 315 -15.41 -2.62 -2.84
N THR A 316 -14.11 -2.92 -2.92
CA THR A 316 -13.07 -2.31 -2.08
C THR A 316 -12.37 -1.20 -2.83
N GLN A 317 -12.53 0.03 -2.34
CA GLN A 317 -11.91 1.23 -2.90
C GLN A 317 -10.76 1.71 -2.02
N VAL A 318 -9.60 1.93 -2.65
CA VAL A 318 -8.45 2.61 -2.05
C VAL A 318 -8.28 3.96 -2.71
N SER A 319 -8.10 5.01 -1.89
CA SER A 319 -7.89 6.37 -2.38
C SER A 319 -6.99 7.16 -1.44
N CYS A 320 -6.40 8.24 -1.91
CA CYS A 320 -5.67 9.15 -1.04
C CYS A 320 -6.63 9.84 -0.06
N TYR A 321 -7.72 10.39 -0.59
CA TYR A 321 -8.76 11.09 0.18
C TYR A 321 -10.02 10.24 0.22
N ILE A 322 -10.76 10.33 1.32
CA ILE A 322 -12.02 9.60 1.49
C ILE A 322 -13.06 10.05 0.45
N PRO A 323 -13.90 9.15 -0.07
CA PRO A 323 -15.05 9.52 -0.90
C PRO A 323 -16.01 10.46 -0.13
N ASP A 324 -16.83 11.22 -0.84
CA ASP A 324 -17.81 12.16 -0.26
C ASP A 324 -17.16 13.20 0.68
N SER A 325 -15.97 13.65 0.33
CA SER A 325 -15.23 14.69 1.03
C SER A 325 -14.79 15.82 0.08
N PRO A 326 -14.39 16.99 0.58
CA PRO A 326 -14.00 18.12 -0.27
C PRO A 326 -12.93 17.79 -1.32
N TRP A 327 -12.01 16.89 -1.01
CA TRP A 327 -10.90 16.53 -1.90
C TRP A 327 -11.04 15.14 -2.54
N ALA A 328 -12.21 14.51 -2.53
CA ALA A 328 -12.44 13.18 -3.05
C ALA A 328 -11.94 12.97 -4.50
N ALA A 329 -12.04 14.01 -5.35
CA ALA A 329 -11.60 13.98 -6.75
C ALA A 329 -10.12 14.30 -6.94
N ARG A 330 -9.39 14.76 -5.92
CA ARG A 330 -7.97 15.12 -6.03
C ARG A 330 -7.10 13.89 -6.16
N ARG A 331 -5.98 14.05 -6.87
CA ARG A 331 -4.92 13.05 -6.92
C ARG A 331 -4.09 13.08 -5.65
N GLY A 332 -3.61 11.91 -5.23
CA GLY A 332 -2.67 11.83 -4.13
C GLY A 332 -1.85 10.56 -4.19
N PHE A 333 -0.76 10.57 -3.45
CA PHE A 333 0.22 9.51 -3.27
C PHE A 333 0.66 9.50 -1.81
N GLU A 334 1.47 8.53 -1.42
CA GLU A 334 2.06 8.41 -0.09
C GLU A 334 2.56 9.77 0.45
N GLN A 335 3.41 10.43 -0.31
CA GLN A 335 4.08 11.67 0.11
C GLN A 335 3.11 12.86 0.21
N ILE A 336 2.08 12.87 -0.64
CA ILE A 336 1.02 13.87 -0.56
C ILE A 336 0.20 13.67 0.72
N ALA A 337 -0.13 12.41 1.07
CA ALA A 337 -0.83 12.12 2.30
C ALA A 337 0.00 12.55 3.53
N GLN A 338 1.31 12.26 3.56
CA GLN A 338 2.20 12.70 4.63
C GLN A 338 2.27 14.24 4.74
N SER A 339 2.32 14.94 3.60
CA SER A 339 2.40 16.41 3.57
C SER A 339 1.16 17.06 4.13
N VAL A 340 -0.03 16.70 3.62
CA VAL A 340 -1.26 17.39 3.96
C VAL A 340 -1.78 17.08 5.36
N THR A 341 -1.47 15.91 5.91
CA THR A 341 -1.98 15.44 7.21
C THR A 341 -1.15 15.88 8.41
N GLY A 342 0.05 16.42 8.17
CA GLY A 342 0.97 16.81 9.24
C GLY A 342 2.03 15.76 9.60
N VAL A 343 2.00 14.58 8.99
CA VAL A 343 3.00 13.52 9.22
C VAL A 343 4.40 14.01 8.85
N MET A 344 4.55 14.61 7.68
CA MET A 344 5.84 15.17 7.23
C MET A 344 6.32 16.29 8.16
N HIS A 345 5.42 17.17 8.62
CA HIS A 345 5.72 18.23 9.57
C HIS A 345 6.25 17.66 10.90
N ALA A 346 5.47 16.77 11.52
CA ALA A 346 5.83 16.15 12.79
C ALA A 346 7.13 15.33 12.71
N HIS A 347 7.35 14.64 11.57
CA HIS A 347 8.60 13.89 11.36
C HIS A 347 9.83 14.78 11.25
N SER A 348 9.67 16.02 10.80
CA SER A 348 10.76 16.94 10.44
C SER A 348 10.89 18.14 11.37
N GLU A 349 10.29 18.10 12.56
CA GLU A 349 10.27 19.25 13.48
C GLU A 349 11.69 19.77 13.80
N ASP A 350 12.65 18.84 13.94
CA ASP A 350 14.05 19.16 14.24
C ASP A 350 14.93 19.24 12.96
N LEU A 351 14.36 19.18 11.76
CA LEU A 351 15.11 19.17 10.51
C LEU A 351 15.04 20.55 9.82
N PRO A 352 16.05 20.90 9.00
CA PRO A 352 16.08 22.18 8.30
C PRO A 352 14.99 22.35 7.24
N ALA A 353 14.41 21.26 6.76
CA ALA A 353 13.31 21.26 5.80
C ALA A 353 12.42 20.01 5.98
N PRO A 354 11.12 20.10 5.60
CA PRO A 354 10.23 18.95 5.68
C PRO A 354 10.70 17.78 4.81
N THR A 355 10.77 16.60 5.40
CA THR A 355 11.12 15.35 4.72
C THR A 355 10.06 14.29 4.99
N VAL A 356 9.92 13.37 4.04
CA VAL A 356 9.03 12.21 4.23
C VAL A 356 9.60 11.22 5.24
N VAL A 357 8.71 10.51 5.91
CA VAL A 357 9.10 9.36 6.73
C VAL A 357 9.86 8.34 5.86
N SER A 358 10.86 7.70 6.43
CA SER A 358 11.78 6.78 5.72
C SER A 358 11.15 5.47 5.22
N VAL A 359 9.84 5.34 5.32
CA VAL A 359 9.07 4.17 4.89
C VAL A 359 7.82 4.59 4.11
N LEU A 360 7.27 3.70 3.29
CA LEU A 360 5.99 3.90 2.60
C LEU A 360 4.83 3.50 3.54
N LEU A 361 4.76 4.22 4.67
CA LEU A 361 3.88 3.94 5.81
C LEU A 361 2.41 3.79 5.39
N ASN A 362 1.92 4.80 4.67
CA ASN A 362 0.49 4.89 4.37
C ASN A 362 0.09 3.95 3.25
N ASP A 363 0.94 3.76 2.25
CA ASP A 363 0.65 2.86 1.13
C ASP A 363 0.47 1.43 1.61
N TYR A 364 1.46 0.87 2.32
CA TYR A 364 1.35 -0.52 2.79
C TYR A 364 0.25 -0.69 3.83
N LEU A 365 0.17 0.19 4.84
CA LEU A 365 -0.83 0.03 5.90
C LEU A 365 -2.26 0.31 5.43
N THR A 366 -2.47 1.21 4.47
CA THR A 366 -3.79 1.36 3.82
C THR A 366 -4.15 0.08 3.05
N GLY A 367 -3.17 -0.61 2.47
CA GLY A 367 -3.36 -1.93 1.89
C GLY A 367 -3.85 -2.96 2.92
N TYR A 368 -3.22 -3.01 4.10
CA TYR A 368 -3.69 -3.86 5.20
C TYR A 368 -5.10 -3.48 5.66
N LEU A 369 -5.40 -2.20 5.85
CA LEU A 369 -6.74 -1.72 6.21
C LEU A 369 -7.80 -2.11 5.16
N GLY A 370 -7.47 -1.97 3.87
CA GLY A 370 -8.35 -2.42 2.79
C GLY A 370 -8.59 -3.93 2.80
N ALA A 371 -7.56 -4.74 3.09
CA ALA A 371 -7.69 -6.19 3.22
C ALA A 371 -8.56 -6.55 4.45
N ILE A 372 -8.34 -5.90 5.61
CA ILE A 372 -9.16 -6.04 6.81
C ILE A 372 -10.64 -5.80 6.47
N GLY A 373 -10.95 -4.65 5.85
CA GLY A 373 -12.31 -4.31 5.49
C GLY A 373 -12.92 -5.29 4.49
N THR A 374 -12.14 -5.74 3.51
CA THR A 374 -12.59 -6.73 2.52
C THR A 374 -12.96 -8.06 3.18
N ILE A 375 -12.10 -8.57 4.05
CA ILE A 375 -12.34 -9.83 4.78
C ILE A 375 -13.54 -9.69 5.73
N ALA A 376 -13.64 -8.55 6.42
CA ALA A 376 -14.78 -8.26 7.29
C ALA A 376 -16.10 -8.16 6.50
N ALA A 377 -16.08 -7.56 5.32
CA ALA A 377 -17.25 -7.51 4.44
C ALA A 377 -17.63 -8.91 3.89
N LEU A 378 -16.65 -9.78 3.59
CA LEU A 378 -16.91 -11.18 3.23
C LEU A 378 -17.61 -11.91 4.38
N SER A 379 -17.12 -11.76 5.62
CA SER A 379 -17.75 -12.35 6.81
C SER A 379 -19.18 -11.81 7.04
N ALA A 380 -19.38 -10.50 6.94
CA ALA A 380 -20.69 -9.88 7.13
C ALA A 380 -21.69 -10.27 6.02
N ARG A 381 -21.23 -10.40 4.77
CA ARG A 381 -22.05 -10.83 3.64
C ARG A 381 -22.62 -12.24 3.84
N GLU A 382 -21.90 -13.14 4.52
CA GLU A 382 -22.39 -14.48 4.85
C GLU A 382 -23.70 -14.45 5.65
N GLN A 383 -23.91 -13.40 6.44
CA GLN A 383 -25.11 -13.26 7.26
C GLN A 383 -26.19 -12.38 6.57
N ALA A 384 -25.76 -11.25 6.01
CA ALA A 384 -26.65 -10.23 5.50
C ALA A 384 -26.91 -10.31 3.99
N GLY A 385 -26.05 -11.01 3.22
CA GLY A 385 -26.09 -11.00 1.75
C GLY A 385 -25.75 -9.63 1.16
N GLY A 386 -25.93 -9.50 -0.16
CA GLY A 386 -25.97 -8.24 -0.89
C GLY A 386 -24.64 -7.60 -1.21
N PHE A 387 -24.73 -6.42 -1.84
CA PHE A 387 -23.60 -5.61 -2.28
C PHE A 387 -22.99 -4.83 -1.10
N TRP A 388 -21.67 -4.87 -0.98
CA TRP A 388 -20.93 -4.18 0.07
C TRP A 388 -19.88 -3.24 -0.51
N THR A 389 -19.65 -2.12 0.16
CA THR A 389 -18.54 -1.21 -0.13
C THR A 389 -17.57 -1.15 1.04
N VAL A 390 -16.28 -1.14 0.71
CA VAL A 390 -15.18 -0.97 1.65
C VAL A 390 -14.34 0.22 1.19
N VAL A 391 -13.98 1.13 2.09
CA VAL A 391 -13.11 2.27 1.80
C VAL A 391 -11.94 2.29 2.76
N ALA A 392 -10.73 2.35 2.20
CA ALA A 392 -9.48 2.63 2.91
C ALA A 392 -8.79 3.84 2.28
N SER A 393 -8.24 4.74 3.11
CA SER A 393 -7.70 6.02 2.67
C SER A 393 -6.30 6.28 3.23
N LEU A 394 -5.39 6.75 2.36
CA LEU A 394 -4.03 7.12 2.75
C LEU A 394 -4.03 8.23 3.79
N THR A 395 -4.88 9.27 3.62
CA THR A 395 -4.93 10.39 4.58
C THR A 395 -5.54 9.99 5.92
N LYS A 396 -6.45 8.99 5.96
CA LYS A 396 -6.93 8.48 7.25
C LYS A 396 -5.85 7.68 7.96
N CYS A 397 -5.16 6.82 7.25
CA CYS A 397 -4.01 6.07 7.77
C CYS A 397 -2.93 7.03 8.30
N ALA A 398 -2.52 8.01 7.49
CA ALA A 398 -1.52 9.02 7.86
C ALA A 398 -1.93 9.82 9.10
N ALA A 399 -3.13 10.41 9.10
CA ALA A 399 -3.59 11.22 10.23
C ALA A 399 -3.68 10.41 11.53
N THR A 400 -4.08 9.15 11.45
CA THR A 400 -4.16 8.29 12.65
C THR A 400 -2.78 7.94 13.20
N SER A 401 -1.73 7.82 12.36
CA SER A 401 -0.38 7.55 12.83
C SER A 401 0.17 8.64 13.77
N LEU A 402 -0.33 9.88 13.65
CA LEU A 402 0.02 10.99 14.55
C LEU A 402 -0.41 10.76 16.00
N SER A 403 -1.39 9.89 16.26
CA SER A 403 -1.74 9.49 17.63
C SER A 403 -0.64 8.68 18.35
N THR A 404 0.38 8.29 17.61
CA THR A 404 1.52 7.50 18.12
C THR A 404 2.81 8.33 18.27
N LEU A 405 2.71 9.67 18.23
CA LEU A 405 3.83 10.58 18.41
C LEU A 405 4.50 10.38 19.77
N ARG A 406 5.82 10.44 19.77
CA ARG A 406 6.70 10.34 20.94
C ARG A 406 7.96 11.18 20.73
N PRO A 407 8.77 11.50 21.76
CA PRO A 407 10.05 12.15 21.55
C PRO A 407 10.92 11.38 20.55
N ALA A 408 11.57 12.09 19.63
CA ALA A 408 12.33 11.48 18.52
C ALA A 408 13.39 10.48 19.00
N ASP A 409 14.09 10.78 20.08
CA ASP A 409 15.16 9.95 20.65
C ASP A 409 14.67 8.93 21.69
N SER A 410 13.35 8.73 21.82
CA SER A 410 12.78 7.86 22.85
C SER A 410 13.00 6.36 22.61
N GLU A 411 13.41 5.97 21.40
CA GLU A 411 13.63 4.58 21.04
C GLU A 411 14.96 4.38 20.31
N PRO A 412 15.81 3.42 20.76
CA PRO A 412 16.97 3.02 20.00
C PRO A 412 16.56 2.35 18.70
N TYR A 413 17.33 2.56 17.63
CA TYR A 413 17.14 1.91 16.35
C TYR A 413 18.43 1.28 15.83
N ALA A 414 18.29 0.27 14.97
CA ALA A 414 19.41 -0.35 14.25
C ALA A 414 19.03 -0.48 12.77
N PRO A 415 19.79 0.13 11.84
CA PRO A 415 19.50 0.06 10.41
C PRO A 415 19.26 -1.36 9.93
N ALA A 416 18.48 -1.51 8.86
CA ALA A 416 18.25 -2.80 8.23
C ALA A 416 19.57 -3.43 7.76
N SER A 417 19.71 -4.72 7.90
CA SER A 417 20.94 -5.48 7.66
C SER A 417 20.67 -6.80 6.96
N THR A 418 21.74 -7.48 6.52
CA THR A 418 21.63 -8.84 5.98
C THR A 418 21.03 -9.82 7.00
N GLN A 419 21.22 -9.58 8.30
CA GLN A 419 20.63 -10.42 9.35
C GLN A 419 19.10 -10.41 9.29
N ASP A 420 18.48 -9.26 8.98
CA ASP A 420 17.03 -9.18 8.80
C ASP A 420 16.52 -10.05 7.65
N LEU A 421 17.30 -10.16 6.58
CA LEU A 421 16.95 -11.06 5.47
C LEU A 421 17.16 -12.55 5.84
N ILE A 422 18.16 -12.85 6.68
CA ILE A 422 18.35 -14.21 7.20
C ILE A 422 17.16 -14.62 8.08
N ASP A 423 16.66 -13.68 8.90
CA ASP A 423 15.61 -13.94 9.87
C ASP A 423 14.21 -13.93 9.25
N PHE A 424 13.97 -13.05 8.26
CA PHE A 424 12.61 -12.75 7.78
C PHE A 424 12.38 -12.99 6.30
N ALA A 425 13.42 -13.29 5.50
CA ALA A 425 13.23 -13.49 4.07
C ALA A 425 13.04 -14.97 3.69
N ILE A 426 12.35 -15.15 2.58
CA ILE A 426 12.14 -16.43 1.90
C ILE A 426 12.64 -16.35 0.46
N ASP A 427 13.11 -17.48 -0.05
CA ASP A 427 13.44 -17.67 -1.46
C ASP A 427 12.29 -18.36 -2.19
N GLN A 428 11.96 -17.87 -3.37
CA GLN A 428 10.92 -18.45 -4.21
C GLN A 428 11.37 -18.51 -5.67
N ALA A 429 11.31 -19.70 -6.25
CA ALA A 429 11.63 -19.89 -7.66
C ALA A 429 10.58 -19.27 -8.57
N SER A 430 11.00 -18.72 -9.69
CA SER A 430 10.18 -18.17 -10.75
C SER A 430 10.78 -18.47 -12.13
N PRO A 431 10.04 -18.24 -13.22
CA PRO A 431 10.63 -18.32 -14.58
C PRO A 431 11.80 -17.37 -14.80
N SER A 432 11.92 -16.28 -14.02
CA SER A 432 12.98 -15.29 -14.13
C SER A 432 14.20 -15.60 -13.24
N GLY A 433 14.12 -16.59 -12.36
CA GLY A 433 15.14 -16.93 -11.39
C GLY A 433 14.60 -17.07 -9.98
N VAL A 434 15.48 -16.93 -8.99
CA VAL A 434 15.09 -17.00 -7.58
C VAL A 434 14.87 -15.60 -7.03
N PHE A 435 13.67 -15.34 -6.57
CA PHE A 435 13.35 -14.14 -5.79
C PHE A 435 13.57 -14.37 -4.31
N THR A 436 14.28 -13.44 -3.67
CA THR A 436 14.33 -13.30 -2.20
C THR A 436 13.47 -12.12 -1.80
N ARG A 437 12.54 -12.31 -0.87
CA ARG A 437 11.63 -11.29 -0.37
C ARG A 437 11.30 -11.51 1.09
N LEU A 438 10.76 -10.51 1.77
CA LEU A 438 10.21 -10.72 3.12
C LEU A 438 9.06 -11.73 3.08
N ALA A 439 9.04 -12.60 4.07
CA ALA A 439 7.90 -13.49 4.34
C ALA A 439 6.66 -12.67 4.74
N PRO A 440 5.45 -13.26 4.70
CA PRO A 440 4.28 -12.64 5.31
C PRO A 440 4.51 -12.30 6.78
N THR A 441 4.06 -11.13 7.22
CA THR A 441 4.34 -10.59 8.57
C THR A 441 3.59 -11.29 9.69
N VAL A 442 2.42 -11.87 9.38
CA VAL A 442 1.59 -12.58 10.35
C VAL A 442 1.77 -14.08 10.16
N ALA A 443 2.30 -14.74 11.18
CA ALA A 443 2.41 -16.19 11.22
C ALA A 443 1.20 -16.80 11.95
N PHE A 444 0.47 -17.65 11.26
CA PHE A 444 -0.71 -18.36 11.78
C PHE A 444 -0.34 -19.77 12.22
N SER A 445 -0.87 -20.24 13.36
CA SER A 445 -0.50 -21.54 13.93
C SER A 445 -1.04 -22.75 13.14
N HIS A 446 -2.15 -22.60 12.41
CA HIS A 446 -2.78 -23.71 11.67
C HIS A 446 -2.87 -23.46 10.15
N THR A 447 -3.05 -22.22 9.73
CA THR A 447 -3.18 -21.86 8.31
C THR A 447 -2.10 -20.87 7.90
N PRO A 448 -0.81 -21.27 7.82
CA PRO A 448 0.27 -20.35 7.50
C PRO A 448 0.02 -19.69 6.14
N SER A 449 0.28 -18.37 6.08
CA SER A 449 0.21 -17.62 4.84
C SER A 449 1.17 -18.18 3.81
N TYR A 450 0.78 -18.18 2.54
CA TYR A 450 1.65 -18.66 1.47
C TYR A 450 1.33 -17.98 0.14
N VAL A 451 2.11 -18.28 -0.86
CA VAL A 451 1.95 -17.70 -2.19
C VAL A 451 1.89 -18.83 -3.22
N ARG A 452 0.74 -18.96 -3.88
CA ARG A 452 0.55 -19.98 -4.94
C ARG A 452 1.47 -19.77 -6.14
N ARG A 453 1.79 -18.51 -6.47
CA ARG A 453 2.56 -18.14 -7.66
C ARG A 453 3.60 -17.12 -7.34
N ALA A 454 4.77 -17.28 -7.93
CA ALA A 454 5.77 -16.22 -7.94
C ALA A 454 5.21 -14.99 -8.66
N THR A 455 5.77 -13.84 -8.31
CA THR A 455 5.55 -12.61 -9.07
C THR A 455 6.00 -12.80 -10.52
N ASN A 456 5.38 -12.07 -11.43
CA ASN A 456 5.63 -12.18 -12.86
C ASN A 456 5.58 -10.80 -13.54
N TRP A 457 6.08 -10.73 -14.76
CA TRP A 457 6.02 -9.49 -15.54
C TRP A 457 4.56 -9.11 -15.88
N PRO A 458 4.27 -7.81 -16.08
CA PRO A 458 2.94 -7.37 -16.47
C PRO A 458 2.41 -8.09 -17.70
N GLY A 459 1.14 -8.53 -17.68
CA GLY A 459 0.46 -9.14 -18.83
C GLY A 459 0.93 -10.54 -19.22
N THR A 460 1.58 -11.27 -18.32
CA THR A 460 2.10 -12.62 -18.62
C THR A 460 1.04 -13.71 -18.61
N SER A 461 -0.11 -13.50 -17.97
CA SER A 461 -1.22 -14.45 -18.04
C SER A 461 -2.06 -14.17 -19.29
N PRO A 462 -2.58 -15.21 -19.97
CA PRO A 462 -3.49 -15.01 -21.10
C PRO A 462 -4.73 -14.21 -20.68
N ASP A 463 -5.27 -13.38 -21.56
CA ASP A 463 -6.53 -12.66 -21.34
C ASP A 463 -7.76 -13.59 -21.22
N THR A 464 -7.61 -14.82 -21.72
CA THR A 464 -8.60 -15.92 -21.62
C THR A 464 -8.56 -16.65 -20.26
N VAL A 465 -7.59 -16.30 -19.35
CA VAL A 465 -7.50 -16.95 -18.04
C VAL A 465 -8.82 -16.84 -17.29
N ASP A 466 -9.31 -17.96 -16.76
CA ASP A 466 -10.54 -18.04 -15.98
C ASP A 466 -10.26 -18.39 -14.53
N TRP A 467 -11.30 -18.34 -13.68
CA TRP A 467 -11.19 -18.71 -12.28
C TRP A 467 -10.66 -20.14 -12.12
N GLU A 468 -9.82 -20.34 -11.10
CA GLU A 468 -9.32 -21.69 -10.80
C GLU A 468 -10.41 -22.57 -10.19
N ALA A 469 -10.25 -23.87 -10.37
CA ALA A 469 -11.02 -24.83 -9.61
C ALA A 469 -10.70 -24.72 -8.12
N ASP A 470 -11.70 -24.93 -7.27
CA ASP A 470 -11.57 -24.75 -5.81
C ASP A 470 -10.57 -25.71 -5.16
N ASP A 471 -10.21 -26.80 -5.85
CA ASP A 471 -9.32 -27.88 -5.43
C ASP A 471 -7.89 -27.79 -6.01
N ALA A 472 -7.54 -26.68 -6.65
CA ALA A 472 -6.21 -26.51 -7.27
C ALA A 472 -5.08 -26.71 -6.24
N GLU A 473 -4.38 -27.82 -6.35
CA GLU A 473 -3.22 -28.15 -5.52
C GLU A 473 -1.99 -27.37 -5.99
N SER A 474 -1.53 -26.41 -5.17
CA SER A 474 -0.19 -25.86 -5.37
C SER A 474 0.31 -25.10 -4.14
N ASP A 475 0.52 -25.81 -3.04
CA ASP A 475 1.22 -25.24 -1.91
C ASP A 475 2.73 -25.25 -2.18
N VAL A 476 3.30 -24.10 -2.51
CA VAL A 476 4.75 -23.93 -2.53
C VAL A 476 5.19 -23.55 -1.11
N PRO A 477 5.92 -24.40 -0.40
CA PRO A 477 6.37 -24.08 0.95
C PRO A 477 7.23 -22.82 0.96
N HIS A 478 7.08 -21.99 1.98
CA HIS A 478 8.00 -20.90 2.23
C HIS A 478 9.34 -21.48 2.70
N VAL A 479 10.36 -21.33 1.89
CA VAL A 479 11.71 -21.77 2.23
C VAL A 479 12.52 -20.58 2.72
N PRO A 480 13.04 -20.61 3.98
CA PRO A 480 13.89 -19.53 4.48
C PRO A 480 15.03 -19.24 3.52
N SER A 481 15.38 -17.96 3.32
CA SER A 481 16.29 -17.55 2.26
C SER A 481 17.67 -18.20 2.39
N VAL A 482 17.98 -19.07 1.43
CA VAL A 482 19.30 -19.66 1.26
C VAL A 482 20.28 -18.63 0.71
N LEU A 483 19.82 -17.72 -0.17
CA LEU A 483 20.64 -16.66 -0.74
C LEU A 483 21.14 -15.69 0.33
N ALA A 484 20.26 -15.30 1.27
CA ALA A 484 20.65 -14.44 2.39
C ALA A 484 21.66 -15.14 3.31
N ARG A 485 21.38 -16.38 3.71
CA ARG A 485 22.27 -17.18 4.59
C ARG A 485 23.65 -17.43 3.98
N ASN A 486 23.74 -17.59 2.69
CA ASN A 486 25.00 -17.82 1.98
C ASN A 486 25.72 -16.52 1.59
N GLY A 487 25.27 -15.36 2.04
CA GLY A 487 25.87 -14.06 1.74
C GLY A 487 25.79 -13.68 0.26
N ALA A 488 24.79 -14.21 -0.47
CA ALA A 488 24.61 -13.96 -1.91
C ALA A 488 23.81 -12.68 -2.22
N ILE A 489 23.28 -12.00 -1.20
CA ILE A 489 22.52 -10.77 -1.38
C ILE A 489 23.48 -9.61 -1.67
N ARG A 490 23.14 -8.82 -2.70
CA ARG A 490 23.88 -7.64 -3.14
C ARG A 490 22.96 -6.43 -3.15
N ASN A 491 23.54 -5.25 -2.93
CA ASN A 491 22.83 -3.96 -3.00
C ASN A 491 21.64 -3.86 -2.02
N LEU A 492 21.78 -4.44 -0.82
CA LEU A 492 20.83 -4.16 0.26
C LEU A 492 20.95 -2.70 0.68
N VAL A 493 19.83 -1.96 0.60
CA VAL A 493 19.76 -0.58 1.04
C VAL A 493 19.13 -0.54 2.42
N PRO A 494 19.85 -0.06 3.44
CA PRO A 494 19.37 -0.12 4.83
C PRO A 494 18.14 0.74 5.13
N CYS A 495 17.97 1.86 4.43
CA CYS A 495 16.85 2.81 4.58
C CYS A 495 16.71 3.68 3.32
N TYR A 496 15.59 4.38 3.15
CA TYR A 496 15.53 5.55 2.28
C TYR A 496 16.49 6.61 2.85
N GLY A 497 17.58 6.89 2.13
CA GLY A 497 18.50 7.95 2.53
C GLY A 497 17.83 9.32 2.43
N ILE A 498 17.86 10.09 3.50
CA ILE A 498 17.65 11.53 3.46
C ILE A 498 18.98 12.12 2.99
N GLU A 499 19.09 12.50 1.72
CA GLU A 499 20.21 13.30 1.27
C GLU A 499 19.87 14.77 1.42
N ASP A 500 20.65 15.45 2.24
CA ASP A 500 20.74 16.91 2.23
C ASP A 500 21.31 17.32 0.86
N ARG A 501 20.44 17.71 -0.06
CA ARG A 501 20.84 18.41 -1.26
C ARG A 501 20.99 19.87 -0.86
N GLY A 502 22.22 20.32 -0.62
CA GLY A 502 22.60 21.66 -0.16
C GLY A 502 22.08 22.85 -0.99
N ASP A 503 21.04 22.67 -1.78
CA ASP A 503 20.30 23.64 -2.56
C ASP A 503 18.91 24.00 -1.98
N GLY A 504 18.60 23.56 -0.74
CA GLY A 504 17.37 23.92 -0.03
C GLY A 504 16.10 23.25 -0.54
N GLY A 505 16.22 22.31 -1.48
CA GLY A 505 15.13 21.46 -1.96
C GLY A 505 15.26 20.08 -1.35
N GLY A 506 14.48 19.76 -0.31
CA GLY A 506 14.32 18.40 0.20
C GLY A 506 13.70 17.52 -0.89
N GLY A 507 14.54 16.93 -1.76
CA GLY A 507 14.08 15.95 -2.75
C GLY A 507 14.01 14.57 -2.12
N LEU A 508 12.97 13.82 -2.43
CA LEU A 508 12.94 12.38 -2.22
C LEU A 508 14.12 11.77 -3.01
N SER A 509 15.21 11.44 -2.33
CA SER A 509 16.21 10.58 -2.93
C SER A 509 15.87 9.14 -2.56
N LEU A 510 15.37 8.37 -3.52
CA LEU A 510 15.38 6.92 -3.45
C LEU A 510 16.75 6.36 -3.88
N ALA A 511 17.75 7.22 -4.08
CA ALA A 511 19.09 6.81 -4.45
C ALA A 511 19.83 6.21 -3.24
N SER A 512 20.41 5.05 -3.44
CA SER A 512 21.31 4.43 -2.48
C SER A 512 22.54 5.31 -2.24
N PRO A 513 22.99 5.47 -0.97
CA PRO A 513 24.30 6.05 -0.69
C PRO A 513 25.44 5.40 -1.46
N LEU A 514 25.30 4.11 -1.79
CA LEU A 514 26.25 3.37 -2.61
C LEU A 514 26.26 3.82 -4.07
N LEU A 515 25.08 4.09 -4.64
CA LEU A 515 24.96 4.59 -6.02
C LEU A 515 25.54 6.00 -6.15
N MET A 516 25.30 6.86 -5.16
CA MET A 516 25.89 8.21 -5.11
C MET A 516 27.42 8.15 -5.01
N LYS A 517 27.95 7.23 -4.23
CA LYS A 517 29.40 7.00 -4.15
C LYS A 517 29.98 6.52 -5.48
N LEU A 518 29.33 5.56 -6.16
CA LEU A 518 29.72 5.08 -7.47
C LEU A 518 29.62 6.16 -8.55
N VAL A 519 28.59 6.99 -8.53
CA VAL A 519 28.43 8.14 -9.45
C VAL A 519 29.47 9.24 -9.16
N GLN A 520 29.83 9.47 -7.91
CA GLN A 520 30.93 10.39 -7.57
C GLN A 520 32.29 9.86 -8.00
N GLU A 521 32.53 8.57 -7.80
CA GLU A 521 33.78 7.91 -8.24
C GLU A 521 33.88 7.84 -9.78
N SER A 522 32.76 7.62 -10.50
CA SER A 522 32.76 7.61 -11.98
C SER A 522 32.94 8.99 -12.63
N ARG A 523 32.74 10.09 -11.90
CA ARG A 523 33.04 11.45 -12.37
C ARG A 523 34.49 11.86 -12.21
N GLN A 524 35.33 11.02 -11.60
CA GLN A 524 36.77 11.21 -11.46
C GLN A 524 37.59 10.49 -12.56
N PHE A 525 36.96 9.82 -13.48
CA PHE A 525 37.49 9.28 -14.74
C PHE A 525 36.79 10.01 -15.91
#